data_f1aca006b94c09a6dd4142bb49dc506d
#
_entry.id   f1aca006b94c09a6dd4142bb49dc506d
#
_cell.length_a   1.000
_cell.length_b   1.000
_cell.length_c   1.000
_cell.angle_alpha   90.00
_cell.angle_beta   90.00
_cell.angle_gamma   90.00
#
_symmetry.space_group_name_H-M   'P 1'
#
loop_
_entity.id
_entity.type
_entity.pdbx_description
1 polymer ?
#
loop_
_entity_poly.entity_id
_entity_poly.type
_entity_poly.pdbx_seq_one_letter_code
_entity_poly.pdbx_strand_id
1 'polypeptide(L)'
;FNKLGRQLGFGPANLIEVEDKNGSGVSAEAALLEKAIPKKSVICVLDENGKTLTSPNLASFLASCRDNSKNNITFLIGGADGIEESLKKKADYALSLGKMVWPHSLARVMLAEQIYRSATILLNTPYHRN
;
A
#
# COMPACT_ATOMS: atom_id res chain seq x y z
N PHE A 1 -8.30 -9.48 6.28
CA PHE A 1 -7.00 -9.14 6.89
C PHE A 1 -7.10 -8.84 8.39
N ASN A 2 -8.05 -8.02 8.80
CA ASN A 2 -8.07 -7.50 10.19
C ASN A 2 -8.07 -8.60 11.26
N LYS A 3 -8.81 -9.69 11.03
CA LYS A 3 -8.85 -10.81 11.96
C LYS A 3 -7.49 -11.51 12.09
N LEU A 4 -6.86 -11.81 10.96
CA LEU A 4 -5.55 -12.47 10.94
C LEU A 4 -4.45 -11.52 11.39
N GLY A 5 -4.53 -10.26 10.97
CA GLY A 5 -3.56 -9.25 11.35
C GLY A 5 -3.50 -9.04 12.85
N ARG A 6 -4.63 -9.10 13.52
CA ARG A 6 -4.68 -8.98 14.98
C ARG A 6 -3.86 -10.06 15.67
N GLN A 7 -3.90 -11.28 15.17
CA GLN A 7 -3.11 -12.39 15.71
C GLN A 7 -1.61 -12.16 15.52
N LEU A 8 -1.24 -11.39 14.51
CA LEU A 8 0.16 -11.08 14.19
C LEU A 8 0.66 -9.79 14.82
N GLY A 9 -0.18 -9.08 15.56
CA GLY A 9 0.18 -7.81 16.17
C GLY A 9 0.01 -6.60 15.26
N PHE A 10 -0.69 -6.75 14.12
CA PHE A 10 -1.04 -5.63 13.26
C PHE A 10 -2.36 -5.00 13.71
N GLY A 11 -2.45 -3.68 13.55
CA GLY A 11 -3.71 -2.99 13.68
C GLY A 11 -4.62 -3.21 12.48
N PRO A 12 -5.82 -2.63 12.49
CA PRO A 12 -6.76 -2.79 11.38
C PRO A 12 -6.27 -2.10 10.11
N ALA A 13 -6.60 -2.68 8.98
CA ALA A 13 -6.43 -2.02 7.69
C ALA A 13 -7.63 -1.11 7.43
N ASN A 14 -7.36 0.14 7.10
CA ASN A 14 -8.36 1.13 6.78
C ASN A 14 -8.20 1.59 5.34
N LEU A 15 -9.31 1.75 4.65
CA LEU A 15 -9.32 2.32 3.31
C LEU A 15 -9.82 3.75 3.40
N ILE A 16 -9.03 4.69 2.88
CA ILE A 16 -9.39 6.10 2.81
C ILE A 16 -9.33 6.50 1.35
N GLU A 17 -10.45 6.96 0.82
CA GLU A 17 -10.52 7.47 -0.53
C GLU A 17 -10.54 8.98 -0.51
N VAL A 18 -9.76 9.60 -1.39
CA VAL A 18 -9.78 11.04 -1.58
C VAL A 18 -10.26 11.34 -3.00
N GLU A 19 -11.12 12.31 -3.13
CA GLU A 19 -11.69 12.70 -4.41
C GLU A 19 -11.30 14.13 -4.73
N ASP A 20 -10.85 14.35 -5.96
CA ASP A 20 -10.70 15.68 -6.51
C ASP A 20 -12.00 16.09 -7.20
N LYS A 21 -12.93 16.61 -6.42
CA LYS A 21 -14.26 16.98 -6.90
C LYS A 21 -14.26 18.10 -7.95
N ASN A 22 -13.17 18.86 -8.00
CA ASN A 22 -13.05 19.99 -8.91
C ASN A 22 -12.30 19.66 -10.20
N GLY A 23 -11.83 18.42 -10.34
CA GLY A 23 -11.06 18.01 -11.50
C GLY A 23 -9.76 18.78 -11.68
N SER A 24 -9.14 19.21 -10.58
CA SER A 24 -7.95 20.06 -10.61
C SER A 24 -6.66 19.29 -10.87
N GLY A 25 -6.74 17.97 -11.05
CA GLY A 25 -5.63 17.15 -11.50
C GLY A 25 -4.78 16.56 -10.40
N VAL A 26 -3.59 16.08 -10.79
CA VAL A 26 -2.68 15.31 -9.95
C VAL A 26 -2.20 16.08 -8.72
N SER A 27 -1.94 17.38 -8.87
CA SER A 27 -1.46 18.21 -7.75
C SER A 27 -2.50 18.35 -6.64
N ALA A 28 -3.78 18.54 -7.02
CA ALA A 28 -4.85 18.63 -6.02
C ALA A 28 -5.10 17.29 -5.33
N GLU A 29 -5.05 16.20 -6.08
CA GLU A 29 -5.15 14.86 -5.53
C GLU A 29 -4.01 14.58 -4.55
N ALA A 30 -2.78 14.96 -4.91
CA ALA A 30 -1.61 14.78 -4.05
C ALA A 30 -1.77 15.51 -2.72
N ALA A 31 -2.31 16.74 -2.73
CA ALA A 31 -2.55 17.49 -1.50
C ALA A 31 -3.57 16.78 -0.60
N LEU A 32 -4.63 16.22 -1.17
CA LEU A 32 -5.62 15.46 -0.43
C LEU A 32 -5.03 14.16 0.15
N LEU A 33 -4.23 13.45 -0.63
CA LEU A 33 -3.56 12.24 -0.18
C LEU A 33 -2.60 12.55 0.97
N GLU A 34 -1.82 13.61 0.84
CA GLU A 34 -0.86 13.99 1.87
C GLU A 34 -1.52 14.29 3.21
N LYS A 35 -2.69 14.97 3.19
CA LYS A 35 -3.46 15.22 4.40
C LYS A 35 -4.00 13.95 5.05
N ALA A 36 -4.29 12.94 4.25
CA ALA A 36 -4.86 11.68 4.73
C ALA A 36 -3.81 10.76 5.36
N ILE A 37 -2.52 10.98 5.10
CA ILE A 37 -1.45 10.12 5.61
C ILE A 37 -1.26 10.36 7.10
N PRO A 38 -1.33 9.31 7.95
CA PRO A 38 -1.02 9.46 9.37
C PRO A 38 0.42 9.92 9.58
N LYS A 39 0.63 10.70 10.64
CA LYS A 39 1.98 11.13 11.02
C LYS A 39 2.85 9.91 11.34
N LYS A 40 4.13 9.99 10.98
CA LYS A 40 5.12 8.92 11.21
C LYS A 40 4.77 7.61 10.49
N SER A 41 4.04 7.70 9.40
CA SER A 41 3.72 6.54 8.58
C SER A 41 4.88 6.17 7.67
N VAL A 42 5.11 4.87 7.50
CA VAL A 42 5.94 4.38 6.39
C VAL A 42 5.09 4.51 5.13
N ILE A 43 5.57 5.21 4.13
CA ILE A 43 4.82 5.50 2.92
C ILE A 43 5.34 4.64 1.77
N CYS A 44 4.45 3.83 1.22
CA CYS A 44 4.70 3.01 0.04
C CYS A 44 3.81 3.50 -1.10
N VAL A 45 4.40 3.97 -2.19
CA VAL A 45 3.62 4.30 -3.37
C VAL A 45 3.56 3.13 -4.32
N LEU A 46 2.42 2.92 -4.96
CA LEU A 46 2.32 1.97 -6.06
C LEU A 46 2.71 2.68 -7.35
N ASP A 47 3.77 2.19 -7.97
CA ASP A 47 4.35 2.78 -9.17
C ASP A 47 4.88 1.66 -10.07
N GLU A 48 4.52 1.66 -11.34
CA GLU A 48 4.98 0.64 -12.28
C GLU A 48 6.50 0.57 -12.40
N ASN A 49 7.20 1.65 -12.09
CA ASN A 49 8.65 1.73 -12.08
C ASN A 49 9.26 1.39 -10.72
N GLY A 50 8.44 1.02 -9.76
CA GLY A 50 8.90 0.64 -8.44
C GLY A 50 9.51 -0.76 -8.40
N LYS A 51 9.89 -1.17 -7.20
CA LYS A 51 10.46 -2.49 -6.98
C LYS A 51 9.36 -3.56 -7.02
N THR A 52 9.59 -4.63 -7.77
CA THR A 52 8.70 -5.78 -7.74
C THR A 52 9.09 -6.69 -6.58
N LEU A 53 8.08 -7.14 -5.84
CA LEU A 53 8.27 -8.05 -4.71
C LEU A 53 7.50 -9.33 -4.97
N THR A 54 8.03 -10.44 -4.46
CA THR A 54 7.24 -11.66 -4.33
C THR A 54 6.26 -11.51 -3.19
N SER A 55 5.21 -12.34 -3.14
CA SER A 55 4.28 -12.31 -2.02
C SER A 55 4.98 -12.60 -0.68
N PRO A 56 5.89 -13.61 -0.59
CA PRO A 56 6.66 -13.79 0.64
C PRO A 56 7.51 -12.58 1.02
N ASN A 57 8.09 -11.86 0.05
CA ASN A 57 8.89 -10.67 0.34
C ASN A 57 8.02 -9.53 0.88
N LEU A 58 6.80 -9.37 0.38
CA LEU A 58 5.87 -8.39 0.93
C LEU A 58 5.52 -8.74 2.37
N ALA A 59 5.25 -10.01 2.65
CA ALA A 59 4.98 -10.48 4.01
C ALA A 59 6.15 -10.16 4.95
N SER A 60 7.38 -10.41 4.52
CA SER A 60 8.58 -10.10 5.30
C SER A 60 8.74 -8.61 5.54
N PHE A 61 8.42 -7.79 4.54
CA PHE A 61 8.45 -6.34 4.67
C PHE A 61 7.47 -5.84 5.74
N LEU A 62 6.23 -6.33 5.71
CA LEU A 62 5.23 -5.95 6.70
C LEU A 62 5.65 -6.38 8.11
N ALA A 63 6.18 -7.59 8.25
CA ALA A 63 6.67 -8.09 9.54
C ALA A 63 7.85 -7.26 10.05
N SER A 64 8.75 -6.87 9.17
CA SER A 64 9.89 -6.01 9.52
C SER A 64 9.44 -4.65 10.02
N CYS A 65 8.46 -4.04 9.36
CA CYS A 65 7.91 -2.75 9.81
C CYS A 65 7.30 -2.89 11.21
N ARG A 66 6.53 -3.94 11.44
CA ARG A 66 5.95 -4.23 12.76
C ARG A 66 7.03 -4.37 13.82
N ASP A 67 8.06 -5.18 13.53
CA ASP A 67 9.11 -5.49 14.49
C ASP A 67 10.00 -4.29 14.80
N ASN A 68 10.07 -3.33 13.88
CA ASN A 68 10.83 -2.09 14.07
C ASN A 68 9.94 -0.95 14.63
N SER A 69 8.79 -1.29 15.16
CA SER A 69 7.87 -0.34 15.83
C SER A 69 7.35 0.75 14.89
N LYS A 70 7.19 0.44 13.62
CA LYS A 70 6.56 1.35 12.66
C LYS A 70 5.04 1.24 12.85
N ASN A 71 4.45 2.27 13.43
CA ASN A 71 3.04 2.24 13.84
C ASN A 71 2.05 2.25 12.69
N ASN A 72 2.42 2.87 11.58
CA ASN A 72 1.54 2.98 10.42
C ASN A 72 2.30 2.68 9.14
N ILE A 73 1.69 1.90 8.27
CA ILE A 73 2.15 1.69 6.89
C ILE A 73 1.02 2.19 5.99
N THR A 74 1.35 3.12 5.11
CA THR A 74 0.38 3.72 4.20
C THR A 74 0.75 3.36 2.77
N PHE A 75 -0.17 2.73 2.06
CA PHE A 75 -0.02 2.47 0.64
C PHE A 75 -0.80 3.52 -0.14
N LEU A 76 -0.13 4.20 -1.04
CA LEU A 76 -0.75 5.22 -1.89
C LEU A 76 -0.98 4.67 -3.28
N ILE A 77 -2.21 4.77 -3.74
CA ILE A 77 -2.60 4.38 -5.09
C ILE A 77 -3.08 5.63 -5.81
N GLY A 78 -2.41 5.99 -6.89
CA GLY A 78 -2.80 7.15 -7.68
C GLY A 78 -4.05 6.89 -8.50
N GLY A 79 -4.71 7.97 -8.91
CA GLY A 79 -5.82 7.91 -9.85
C GLY A 79 -5.34 7.71 -11.29
N ALA A 80 -6.19 8.09 -12.26
CA ALA A 80 -5.92 7.89 -13.69
C ALA A 80 -4.60 8.50 -14.16
N ASP A 81 -4.20 9.62 -13.56
CA ASP A 81 -2.99 10.35 -13.95
C ASP A 81 -1.77 10.01 -13.09
N GLY A 82 -1.89 8.98 -12.23
CA GLY A 82 -0.81 8.54 -11.38
C GLY A 82 -0.64 9.39 -10.13
N ILE A 83 0.54 9.31 -9.53
CA ILE A 83 0.89 10.04 -8.30
C ILE A 83 1.90 11.14 -8.65
N GLU A 84 1.69 12.34 -8.09
CA GLU A 84 2.60 13.46 -8.31
C GLU A 84 4.02 13.15 -7.84
N GLU A 85 5.01 13.63 -8.60
CA GLU A 85 6.42 13.38 -8.32
C GLU A 85 6.86 13.85 -6.93
N SER A 86 6.34 14.98 -6.45
CA SER A 86 6.69 15.47 -5.11
C SER A 86 6.27 14.49 -4.02
N LEU A 87 5.12 13.83 -4.18
CA LEU A 87 4.63 12.84 -3.25
C LEU A 87 5.44 11.54 -3.36
N LYS A 88 5.80 11.14 -4.58
CA LYS A 88 6.68 9.99 -4.79
C LYS A 88 8.03 10.17 -4.09
N LYS A 89 8.58 11.38 -4.12
CA LYS A 89 9.85 11.69 -3.47
C LYS A 89 9.78 11.59 -1.95
N LYS A 90 8.61 11.82 -1.37
CA LYS A 90 8.40 11.69 0.08
C LYS A 90 8.17 10.26 0.52
N ALA A 91 7.91 9.36 -0.43
CA ALA A 91 7.66 7.95 -0.12
C ALA A 91 8.94 7.26 0.33
N ASP A 92 8.80 6.36 1.30
CA ASP A 92 9.91 5.53 1.76
C ASP A 92 10.20 4.41 0.78
N TYR A 93 9.17 3.92 0.09
CA TYR A 93 9.27 2.80 -0.85
C TYR A 93 8.34 3.01 -2.04
N ALA A 94 8.75 2.49 -3.18
CA ALA A 94 7.91 2.40 -4.37
C ALA A 94 7.76 0.92 -4.72
N LEU A 95 6.52 0.46 -4.81
CA LEU A 95 6.18 -0.94 -5.06
C LEU A 95 5.47 -1.07 -6.40
N SER A 96 5.94 -1.99 -7.24
CA SER A 96 5.31 -2.27 -8.53
C SER A 96 4.48 -3.55 -8.46
N LEU A 97 3.28 -3.50 -9.03
CA LEU A 97 2.44 -4.68 -9.25
C LEU A 97 2.68 -5.28 -10.64
N GLY A 98 3.82 -4.95 -11.24
CA GLY A 98 4.19 -5.34 -12.59
C GLY A 98 4.29 -4.13 -13.51
N LYS A 99 4.75 -4.35 -14.73
CA LYS A 99 4.97 -3.26 -15.69
C LYS A 99 3.71 -2.90 -16.48
N MET A 100 2.65 -3.66 -16.35
CA MET A 100 1.38 -3.35 -16.98
C MET A 100 0.67 -2.26 -16.21
N VAL A 101 -0.08 -1.42 -16.91
CA VAL A 101 -0.88 -0.38 -16.29
C VAL A 101 -2.21 -0.97 -15.84
N TRP A 102 -2.58 -0.70 -14.60
CA TRP A 102 -3.83 -1.20 -14.00
C TRP A 102 -4.74 -0.02 -13.63
N PRO A 103 -6.06 -0.16 -13.81
CA PRO A 103 -6.98 0.82 -13.22
C PRO A 103 -6.77 0.88 -11.70
N HIS A 104 -6.88 2.07 -11.11
CA HIS A 104 -6.64 2.21 -9.67
C HIS A 104 -7.57 1.34 -8.82
N SER A 105 -8.82 1.13 -9.24
CA SER A 105 -9.77 0.27 -8.54
C SER A 105 -9.31 -1.18 -8.50
N LEU A 106 -8.73 -1.68 -9.61
CA LEU A 106 -8.20 -3.04 -9.67
C LEU A 106 -6.90 -3.15 -8.87
N ALA A 107 -6.02 -2.16 -8.97
CA ALA A 107 -4.79 -2.13 -8.18
C ALA A 107 -5.11 -2.18 -6.68
N ARG A 108 -6.15 -1.48 -6.24
CA ARG A 108 -6.61 -1.51 -4.86
C ARG A 108 -7.02 -2.91 -4.42
N VAL A 109 -7.77 -3.62 -5.25
CA VAL A 109 -8.18 -5.01 -4.95
C VAL A 109 -6.97 -5.92 -4.91
N MET A 110 -6.05 -5.78 -5.85
CA MET A 110 -4.83 -6.59 -5.91
C MET A 110 -3.97 -6.36 -4.68
N LEU A 111 -3.82 -5.12 -4.25
CA LEU A 111 -3.06 -4.78 -3.05
C LEU A 111 -3.73 -5.36 -1.80
N ALA A 112 -5.04 -5.21 -1.67
CA ALA A 112 -5.79 -5.75 -0.53
C ALA A 112 -5.65 -7.27 -0.45
N GLU A 113 -5.69 -7.96 -1.59
CA GLU A 113 -5.49 -9.40 -1.66
C GLU A 113 -4.07 -9.77 -1.19
N GLN A 114 -3.05 -9.04 -1.63
CA GLN A 114 -1.66 -9.31 -1.25
C GLN A 114 -1.40 -9.03 0.24
N ILE A 115 -2.04 -8.04 0.81
CA ILE A 115 -1.95 -7.76 2.26
C ILE A 115 -2.58 -8.91 3.04
N TYR A 116 -3.74 -9.41 2.62
CA TYR A 116 -4.36 -10.59 3.21
C TYR A 116 -3.46 -11.82 3.07
N ARG A 117 -2.93 -12.05 1.86
CA ARG A 117 -2.01 -13.16 1.59
C ARG A 117 -0.77 -13.10 2.47
N SER A 118 -0.24 -11.90 2.70
CA SER A 118 0.90 -11.70 3.60
C SER A 118 0.59 -12.20 5.01
N ALA A 119 -0.59 -11.89 5.53
CA ALA A 119 -0.99 -12.38 6.85
C ALA A 119 -1.09 -13.91 6.88
N THR A 120 -1.61 -14.52 5.82
CA THR A 120 -1.68 -15.97 5.74
C THR A 120 -0.30 -16.63 5.69
N ILE A 121 0.64 -16.01 4.98
CA ILE A 121 2.03 -16.48 4.92
C ILE A 121 2.67 -16.42 6.30
N LEU A 122 2.52 -15.31 6.99
CA LEU A 122 3.10 -15.12 8.34
C LEU A 122 2.51 -16.06 9.36
N LEU A 123 1.25 -16.48 9.19
CA LEU A 123 0.57 -17.43 10.07
C LEU A 123 0.74 -18.89 9.63
N ASN A 124 1.45 -19.14 8.52
CA ASN A 124 1.63 -20.47 7.95
C ASN A 124 0.32 -21.18 7.61
N THR A 125 -0.69 -20.44 7.16
CA THR A 125 -1.94 -21.04 6.70
C THR A 125 -1.81 -21.51 5.25
N PRO A 126 -2.64 -22.43 4.76
CA PRO A 126 -2.47 -23.01 3.42
C PRO A 126 -2.98 -22.14 2.27
N TYR A 127 -3.32 -20.89 2.49
CA TYR A 127 -3.88 -20.02 1.45
C TYR A 127 -2.88 -19.76 0.32
N HIS A 128 -1.64 -19.40 0.67
CA HIS A 128 -0.60 -19.12 -0.33
C HIS A 128 0.03 -20.42 -0.82
N ARG A 129 0.23 -20.50 -2.14
CA ARG A 129 0.96 -21.61 -2.77
C ARG A 129 2.11 -21.05 -3.60
N ASN A 130 3.24 -21.66 -3.43
CA ASN A 130 4.42 -21.34 -4.23
C ASN A 130 4.31 -21.92 -5.65
#